data_3a03b53ff43016fada4dfc0686f26955
#
_entry.id   3a03b53ff43016fada4dfc0686f26955
#
_cell.length_a   1.000
_cell.length_b   1.000
_cell.length_c   1.000
_cell.angle_alpha   90.00
_cell.angle_beta   90.00
_cell.angle_gamma   90.00
#
_symmetry.space_group_name_H-M   'P 1'
#
loop_
_entity.id
_entity.type
_entity.pdbx_description
1 polymer ?
#
loop_
_entity_poly.entity_id
_entity_poly.type
_entity_poly.pdbx_seq_one_letter_code
_entity_poly.pdbx_strand_id
1 'polypeptide(L)'
;MVPEQEHRTLYVPQSMNPLKALFAFCLFALLSTSALATHNRAGEIIVCSIGGFTYQATIITYTKLSSIAADRDHLELNWGDGTLDTLWRNGNIVDDDDRDLRINRYIGNHQYTGPGNFTLTMIDPNRNANVINLPGSVTLEFALRTTLTISPNTGQNCSVRFLNEPIQDACIFQPWIHNPAAFDPDGDSLSY
;
A
#
# COMPACT_ATOMS: atom_id res chain seq x y z
N MET A 1 -67.17 45.04 4.95
CA MET A 1 -66.26 43.90 4.64
C MET A 1 -64.93 44.53 4.26
N VAL A 2 -64.00 44.64 5.22
CA VAL A 2 -62.69 45.27 5.04
C VAL A 2 -61.71 44.11 4.82
N PRO A 3 -60.85 44.09 3.77
CA PRO A 3 -59.89 43.03 3.58
C PRO A 3 -58.70 43.19 4.53
N GLU A 4 -58.40 42.12 5.25
CA GLU A 4 -57.26 41.92 6.13
C GLU A 4 -55.96 41.97 5.32
N GLN A 5 -55.09 42.88 5.62
CA GLN A 5 -53.76 43.00 5.00
C GLN A 5 -52.81 42.00 5.70
N GLU A 6 -52.38 40.98 4.99
CA GLU A 6 -51.38 40.02 5.37
C GLU A 6 -49.99 40.71 5.42
N HIS A 7 -49.46 40.96 6.62
CA HIS A 7 -48.10 41.43 6.85
C HIS A 7 -47.09 40.32 6.46
N ARG A 8 -46.58 40.32 5.23
CA ARG A 8 -45.41 39.58 4.87
C ARG A 8 -44.18 40.19 5.53
N THR A 9 -43.69 39.58 6.59
CA THR A 9 -42.36 39.89 7.16
C THR A 9 -41.27 39.49 6.18
N LEU A 10 -40.62 40.48 5.56
CA LEU A 10 -39.44 40.27 4.73
C LEU A 10 -38.32 39.76 5.61
N TYR A 11 -37.92 38.52 5.42
CA TYR A 11 -36.73 37.96 6.06
C TYR A 11 -35.50 38.63 5.47
N VAL A 12 -34.87 39.55 6.20
CA VAL A 12 -33.59 40.13 5.85
C VAL A 12 -32.51 39.17 6.35
N PRO A 13 -31.71 38.55 5.47
CA PRO A 13 -30.64 37.70 5.92
C PRO A 13 -29.63 38.55 6.74
N GLN A 14 -29.43 38.17 8.00
CA GLN A 14 -28.43 38.83 8.86
C GLN A 14 -27.06 38.66 8.19
N SER A 15 -26.41 39.78 7.87
CA SER A 15 -25.03 39.78 7.38
C SER A 15 -24.13 39.18 8.45
N MET A 16 -23.39 38.17 8.09
CA MET A 16 -22.47 37.49 8.98
C MET A 16 -21.37 38.48 9.41
N ASN A 17 -21.16 38.62 10.71
CA ASN A 17 -20.11 39.47 11.26
C ASN A 17 -18.76 39.06 10.64
N PRO A 18 -17.98 40.01 10.03
CA PRO A 18 -16.73 39.66 9.34
C PRO A 18 -15.71 38.95 10.25
N LEU A 19 -15.75 39.25 11.56
CA LEU A 19 -14.89 38.56 12.53
C LEU A 19 -15.27 37.09 12.70
N LYS A 20 -16.58 36.75 12.68
CA LYS A 20 -17.06 35.34 12.71
C LYS A 20 -16.76 34.61 11.42
N ALA A 21 -16.86 35.29 10.27
CA ALA A 21 -16.49 34.75 8.98
C ALA A 21 -14.99 34.43 8.90
N LEU A 22 -14.15 35.33 9.39
CA LEU A 22 -12.71 35.14 9.46
C LEU A 22 -12.34 33.98 10.41
N PHE A 23 -12.99 33.90 11.58
CA PHE A 23 -12.75 32.81 12.52
C PHE A 23 -13.17 31.46 11.95
N ALA A 24 -14.33 31.39 11.27
CA ALA A 24 -14.79 30.16 10.59
C ALA A 24 -13.85 29.76 9.44
N PHE A 25 -13.32 30.72 8.68
CA PHE A 25 -12.35 30.47 7.62
C PHE A 25 -11.01 29.96 8.19
N CYS A 26 -10.50 30.56 9.27
CA CYS A 26 -9.30 30.09 9.95
C CYS A 26 -9.48 28.69 10.54
N LEU A 27 -10.65 28.40 11.12
CA LEU A 27 -10.95 27.08 11.65
C LEU A 27 -11.02 26.02 10.53
N PHE A 28 -11.60 26.38 9.38
CA PHE A 28 -11.66 25.49 8.20
C PHE A 28 -10.27 25.27 7.58
N ALA A 29 -9.41 26.30 7.56
CA ALA A 29 -8.03 26.18 7.09
C ALA A 29 -7.15 25.30 8.01
N LEU A 30 -7.44 25.24 9.31
CA LEU A 30 -6.76 24.37 10.27
C LEU A 30 -7.17 22.89 10.15
N LEU A 31 -8.30 22.61 9.49
CA LEU A 31 -8.80 21.24 9.25
C LEU A 31 -8.27 20.62 7.95
N SER A 32 -7.38 21.30 7.21
CA SER A 32 -6.68 20.72 6.08
C SER A 32 -5.72 19.64 6.58
N THR A 33 -6.23 18.42 6.80
CA THR A 33 -5.40 17.25 7.00
C THR A 33 -4.64 17.01 5.70
N SER A 34 -3.31 17.04 5.77
CA SER A 34 -2.48 16.58 4.67
C SER A 34 -2.91 15.16 4.35
N ALA A 35 -3.52 14.94 3.19
CA ALA A 35 -3.75 13.60 2.68
C ALA A 35 -2.37 12.98 2.48
N LEU A 36 -1.97 12.10 3.41
CA LEU A 36 -0.75 11.31 3.30
C LEU A 36 -0.98 10.28 2.19
N ALA A 37 -0.74 10.69 0.95
CA ALA A 37 -0.78 9.78 -0.17
C ALA A 37 0.52 8.98 -0.18
N THR A 38 0.45 7.70 0.19
CA THR A 38 1.54 6.76 -0.05
C THR A 38 1.57 6.47 -1.55
N HIS A 39 2.76 6.49 -2.14
CA HIS A 39 2.93 6.28 -3.57
C HIS A 39 3.59 4.92 -3.82
N ASN A 40 2.97 3.85 -3.31
CA ASN A 40 3.39 2.49 -3.65
C ASN A 40 3.08 2.20 -5.11
N ARG A 41 4.09 1.84 -5.88
CA ARG A 41 4.00 1.50 -7.30
C ARG A 41 3.86 0.00 -7.50
N ALA A 42 4.64 -0.79 -6.75
CA ALA A 42 4.67 -2.24 -6.80
C ALA A 42 5.22 -2.82 -5.51
N GLY A 43 5.16 -4.15 -5.37
CA GLY A 43 5.78 -4.87 -4.27
C GLY A 43 5.54 -6.37 -4.36
N GLU A 44 6.21 -7.10 -3.49
CA GLU A 44 6.07 -8.55 -3.33
C GLU A 44 6.27 -8.96 -1.87
N ILE A 45 5.73 -10.11 -1.50
CA ILE A 45 5.99 -10.78 -0.23
C ILE A 45 6.68 -12.10 -0.55
N ILE A 46 7.94 -12.24 -0.14
CA ILE A 46 8.73 -13.46 -0.23
C ILE A 46 8.67 -14.15 1.12
N VAL A 47 8.40 -15.45 1.15
CA VAL A 47 8.33 -16.24 2.38
C VAL A 47 9.26 -17.43 2.27
N CYS A 48 10.17 -17.60 3.23
CA CYS A 48 11.10 -18.74 3.29
C CYS A 48 11.00 -19.46 4.64
N SER A 49 11.06 -20.77 4.60
CA SER A 49 11.26 -21.57 5.82
C SER A 49 12.65 -21.36 6.40
N ILE A 50 12.72 -21.11 7.71
CA ILE A 50 13.98 -21.01 8.45
C ILE A 50 14.15 -22.15 9.46
N GLY A 51 13.28 -23.15 9.39
CA GLY A 51 13.35 -24.38 10.17
C GLY A 51 12.07 -24.69 10.94
N GLY A 52 11.66 -25.95 10.97
CA GLY A 52 10.40 -26.38 11.56
C GLY A 52 9.21 -25.67 10.95
N PHE A 53 8.33 -25.10 11.78
CA PHE A 53 7.22 -24.27 11.34
C PHE A 53 7.50 -22.77 11.44
N THR A 54 8.79 -22.39 11.47
CA THR A 54 9.19 -20.99 11.50
C THR A 54 9.53 -20.49 10.10
N TYR A 55 8.94 -19.37 9.74
CA TYR A 55 9.08 -18.76 8.43
C TYR A 55 9.52 -17.31 8.56
N GLN A 56 10.34 -16.88 7.62
CA GLN A 56 10.72 -15.50 7.45
C GLN A 56 9.96 -14.91 6.26
N ALA A 57 9.27 -13.80 6.47
CA ALA A 57 8.70 -13.00 5.40
C ALA A 57 9.59 -11.79 5.13
N THR A 58 9.80 -11.52 3.84
CA THR A 58 10.43 -10.29 3.35
C THR A 58 9.42 -9.56 2.47
N ILE A 59 8.99 -8.38 2.90
CA ILE A 59 8.17 -7.49 2.07
C ILE A 59 9.11 -6.55 1.32
N ILE A 60 9.00 -6.50 0.01
CA ILE A 60 9.70 -5.55 -0.83
C ILE A 60 8.65 -4.58 -1.38
N THR A 61 8.89 -3.27 -1.22
CA THR A 61 8.02 -2.24 -1.81
C THR A 61 8.82 -1.29 -2.67
N TYR A 62 8.21 -0.90 -3.78
CA TYR A 62 8.72 0.05 -4.76
C TYR A 62 7.90 1.33 -4.63
N THR A 63 8.49 2.36 -4.02
CA THR A 63 7.79 3.60 -3.70
C THR A 63 8.39 4.78 -4.46
N LYS A 64 7.63 5.86 -4.56
CA LYS A 64 8.12 7.10 -5.14
C LYS A 64 9.08 7.78 -4.17
N LEU A 65 10.36 7.97 -4.57
CA LEU A 65 11.42 8.54 -3.74
C LEU A 65 11.10 9.98 -3.29
N SER A 66 10.58 10.80 -4.19
CA SER A 66 10.21 12.19 -3.90
C SER A 66 9.00 12.34 -2.98
N SER A 67 8.31 11.24 -2.63
CA SER A 67 7.14 11.26 -1.75
C SER A 67 7.52 10.89 -0.32
N ILE A 68 7.76 11.89 0.52
CA ILE A 68 8.05 11.70 1.95
C ILE A 68 6.93 10.92 2.66
N ALA A 69 5.69 11.11 2.24
CA ALA A 69 4.54 10.43 2.82
C ALA A 69 4.49 8.92 2.50
N ALA A 70 5.23 8.47 1.47
CA ALA A 70 5.37 7.05 1.12
C ALA A 70 6.53 6.37 1.86
N ASP A 71 7.32 7.13 2.59
CA ASP A 71 8.50 6.63 3.29
C ASP A 71 8.08 6.01 4.62
N ARG A 72 7.70 4.74 4.59
CA ARG A 72 7.32 3.97 5.77
C ARG A 72 8.56 3.37 6.43
N ASP A 73 8.71 3.57 7.72
CA ASP A 73 9.76 2.92 8.54
C ASP A 73 9.35 1.51 8.99
N HIS A 74 8.05 1.21 8.95
CA HIS A 74 7.48 -0.10 9.25
C HIS A 74 6.23 -0.38 8.42
N LEU A 75 5.86 -1.66 8.30
CA LEU A 75 4.62 -2.15 7.69
C LEU A 75 4.00 -3.22 8.59
N GLU A 76 2.67 -3.33 8.54
CA GLU A 76 1.96 -4.41 9.22
C GLU A 76 1.79 -5.61 8.27
N LEU A 77 2.08 -6.81 8.77
CA LEU A 77 1.88 -8.07 8.07
C LEU A 77 0.93 -8.96 8.86
N ASN A 78 -0.19 -9.32 8.24
CA ASN A 78 -1.05 -10.39 8.72
C ASN A 78 -0.51 -11.72 8.19
N TRP A 79 -0.21 -12.66 9.10
CA TRP A 79 0.38 -13.95 8.78
C TRP A 79 -0.62 -15.01 8.31
N GLY A 80 -1.91 -14.70 8.36
CA GLY A 80 -2.98 -15.58 7.87
C GLY A 80 -3.47 -16.60 8.89
N ASP A 81 -2.92 -16.63 10.08
CA ASP A 81 -3.36 -17.44 11.22
C ASP A 81 -4.05 -16.62 12.33
N GLY A 82 -4.33 -15.35 12.03
CA GLY A 82 -4.90 -14.39 12.98
C GLY A 82 -3.86 -13.51 13.67
N THR A 83 -2.57 -13.73 13.43
CA THR A 83 -1.49 -12.92 13.99
C THR A 83 -1.20 -11.74 13.06
N LEU A 84 -0.96 -10.58 13.67
CA LEU A 84 -0.56 -9.34 13.00
C LEU A 84 0.75 -8.85 13.64
N ASP A 85 1.79 -8.66 12.83
CA ASP A 85 3.08 -8.17 13.31
C ASP A 85 3.48 -6.88 12.58
N THR A 86 4.23 -6.05 13.29
CA THR A 86 4.88 -4.86 12.72
C THR A 86 6.29 -5.22 12.27
N LEU A 87 6.54 -5.16 10.96
CA LEU A 87 7.85 -5.40 10.36
C LEU A 87 8.56 -4.07 10.14
N TRP A 88 9.74 -3.94 10.73
CA TRP A 88 10.55 -2.74 10.58
C TRP A 88 11.42 -2.81 9.32
N ARG A 89 11.66 -1.65 8.73
CA ARG A 89 12.55 -1.53 7.57
C ARG A 89 13.94 -2.01 7.94
N ASN A 90 14.46 -2.93 7.13
CA ASN A 90 15.80 -3.47 7.31
C ASN A 90 16.77 -2.77 6.34
N GLY A 91 17.66 -2.01 6.90
CA GLY A 91 18.87 -1.28 6.50
C GLY A 91 19.27 -1.04 5.02
N ASN A 92 18.84 -1.82 4.08
CA ASN A 92 19.24 -1.69 2.68
C ASN A 92 18.15 -1.00 1.84
N ILE A 93 18.09 0.33 1.97
CA ILE A 93 17.30 1.17 1.07
C ILE A 93 18.13 1.35 -0.20
N VAL A 94 17.51 1.15 -1.36
CA VAL A 94 18.09 1.48 -2.66
C VAL A 94 17.29 2.63 -3.25
N ASP A 95 17.96 3.77 -3.45
CA ASP A 95 17.37 4.95 -4.08
C ASP A 95 17.87 5.05 -5.51
N ASP A 96 16.97 5.32 -6.42
CA ASP A 96 17.24 5.59 -7.84
C ASP A 96 16.61 6.94 -8.18
N ASP A 97 17.45 7.96 -8.22
CA ASP A 97 17.03 9.34 -8.47
C ASP A 97 16.52 9.54 -9.91
N ASP A 98 17.08 8.83 -10.88
CA ASP A 98 16.70 8.94 -12.30
C ASP A 98 15.27 8.44 -12.54
N ARG A 99 14.85 7.42 -11.81
CA ARG A 99 13.50 6.83 -11.90
C ARG A 99 12.55 7.34 -10.82
N ASP A 100 13.00 8.22 -9.92
CA ASP A 100 12.26 8.65 -8.73
C ASP A 100 11.72 7.44 -7.94
N LEU A 101 12.60 6.47 -7.68
CA LEU A 101 12.25 5.16 -7.12
C LEU A 101 13.03 4.87 -5.84
N ARG A 102 12.33 4.38 -4.83
CA ARG A 102 12.91 3.82 -3.61
C ARG A 102 12.48 2.38 -3.44
N ILE A 103 13.43 1.50 -3.20
CA ILE A 103 13.19 0.09 -2.89
C ILE A 103 13.41 -0.12 -1.40
N ASN A 104 12.36 -0.53 -0.71
CA ASN A 104 12.38 -0.81 0.72
C ASN A 104 12.25 -2.31 0.98
N ARG A 105 12.86 -2.78 2.08
CA ARG A 105 12.74 -4.15 2.55
C ARG A 105 12.36 -4.17 4.02
N TYR A 106 11.37 -5.01 4.36
CA TYR A 106 10.89 -5.22 5.72
C TYR A 106 10.94 -6.71 6.00
N ILE A 107 11.54 -7.10 7.12
CA ILE A 107 11.78 -8.52 7.42
C ILE A 107 11.18 -8.84 8.78
N GLY A 108 10.45 -9.96 8.83
CA GLY A 108 9.90 -10.50 10.06
C GLY A 108 9.90 -12.02 10.06
N ASN A 109 9.92 -12.61 11.24
CA ASN A 109 9.87 -14.06 11.45
C ASN A 109 8.60 -14.41 12.22
N HIS A 110 7.98 -15.50 11.85
CA HIS A 110 6.79 -16.01 12.51
C HIS A 110 6.84 -17.53 12.67
N GLN A 111 6.36 -18.02 13.80
CA GLN A 111 6.26 -19.45 14.07
C GLN A 111 4.80 -19.88 14.06
N TYR A 112 4.45 -20.68 13.07
CA TYR A 112 3.12 -21.32 12.99
C TYR A 112 3.00 -22.48 13.97
N THR A 113 1.79 -22.77 14.40
CA THR A 113 1.51 -23.86 15.34
C THR A 113 1.51 -25.25 14.70
N GLY A 114 1.45 -25.32 13.37
CA GLY A 114 1.41 -26.57 12.64
C GLY A 114 1.17 -26.40 11.14
N PRO A 115 0.94 -27.53 10.42
CA PRO A 115 0.61 -27.51 9.00
C PRO A 115 -0.68 -26.77 8.70
N GLY A 116 -0.77 -26.17 7.51
CA GLY A 116 -1.95 -25.43 7.06
C GLY A 116 -1.71 -24.62 5.79
N ASN A 117 -2.75 -23.92 5.35
CA ASN A 117 -2.68 -22.95 4.27
C ASN A 117 -2.93 -21.57 4.87
N PHE A 118 -1.97 -20.68 4.71
CA PHE A 118 -1.99 -19.35 5.28
C PHE A 118 -1.88 -18.32 4.16
N THR A 119 -2.67 -17.27 4.24
CA THR A 119 -2.59 -16.15 3.31
C THR A 119 -2.00 -14.95 4.02
N LEU A 120 -0.73 -14.67 3.73
CA LEU A 120 -0.08 -13.49 4.24
C LEU A 120 -0.58 -12.27 3.48
N THR A 121 -0.90 -11.20 4.20
CA THR A 121 -1.45 -9.98 3.61
C THR A 121 -0.83 -8.75 4.24
N MET A 122 -0.33 -7.86 3.39
CA MET A 122 0.09 -6.50 3.75
C MET A 122 -0.82 -5.51 3.04
N ILE A 123 -1.31 -4.51 3.77
CA ILE A 123 -2.16 -3.44 3.24
C ILE A 123 -1.54 -2.11 3.63
N ASP A 124 -1.31 -1.25 2.65
CA ASP A 124 -0.95 0.16 2.84
C ASP A 124 -2.06 1.03 2.24
N PRO A 125 -2.55 2.03 2.97
CA PRO A 125 -3.54 2.95 2.43
C PRO A 125 -2.97 3.72 1.26
N ASN A 126 -3.51 3.84 0.16
CA ASN A 126 -3.15 4.67 -0.98
C ASN A 126 -2.07 4.11 -1.92
N ARG A 127 -2.47 3.97 -3.15
CA ARG A 127 -1.60 3.73 -4.30
C ARG A 127 -1.05 5.04 -4.84
N ASN A 128 -0.10 4.94 -5.78
CA ASN A 128 0.31 6.08 -6.56
C ASN A 128 -0.85 6.66 -7.39
N ALA A 129 -0.82 7.97 -7.56
CA ALA A 129 -1.80 8.68 -8.39
C ALA A 129 -1.58 8.37 -9.88
N ASN A 130 -2.60 8.67 -10.70
CA ASN A 130 -2.54 8.63 -12.16
C ASN A 130 -2.29 7.24 -12.78
N VAL A 131 -2.75 6.18 -12.13
CA VAL A 131 -2.78 4.85 -12.76
C VAL A 131 -3.90 4.84 -13.80
N ILE A 132 -3.54 4.80 -15.09
CA ILE A 132 -4.46 5.04 -16.22
C ILE A 132 -5.67 4.09 -16.22
N ASN A 133 -5.43 2.82 -15.92
CA ASN A 133 -6.48 1.78 -15.87
C ASN A 133 -7.14 1.63 -14.50
N LEU A 134 -6.86 2.53 -13.56
CA LEU A 134 -7.40 2.51 -12.21
C LEU A 134 -7.83 3.92 -11.77
N PRO A 135 -9.02 4.38 -12.20
CA PRO A 135 -9.52 5.70 -11.80
C PRO A 135 -9.58 5.85 -10.29
N GLY A 136 -9.11 6.99 -9.77
CA GLY A 136 -9.08 7.24 -8.33
C GLY A 136 -8.06 6.40 -7.57
N SER A 137 -7.01 5.91 -8.23
CA SER A 137 -6.00 5.01 -7.65
C SER A 137 -5.44 5.47 -6.31
N VAL A 138 -5.32 6.78 -6.11
CA VAL A 138 -4.81 7.38 -4.86
C VAL A 138 -5.70 7.13 -3.63
N THR A 139 -6.97 6.80 -3.83
CA THR A 139 -7.93 6.49 -2.76
C THR A 139 -8.11 4.99 -2.53
N LEU A 140 -7.40 4.17 -3.29
CA LEU A 140 -7.47 2.72 -3.21
C LEU A 140 -6.28 2.17 -2.41
N GLU A 141 -6.55 1.16 -1.61
CA GLU A 141 -5.52 0.46 -0.85
C GLU A 141 -4.52 -0.23 -1.78
N PHE A 142 -3.26 -0.20 -1.40
CA PHE A 142 -2.22 -1.02 -1.98
C PHE A 142 -2.09 -2.30 -1.15
N ALA A 143 -2.49 -3.43 -1.72
CA ALA A 143 -2.45 -4.71 -1.03
C ALA A 143 -1.51 -5.69 -1.73
N LEU A 144 -0.68 -6.37 -0.94
CA LEU A 144 0.13 -7.51 -1.35
C LEU A 144 -0.39 -8.76 -0.65
N ARG A 145 -0.43 -9.87 -1.38
CA ARG A 145 -0.83 -11.17 -0.84
C ARG A 145 0.08 -12.26 -1.37
N THR A 146 0.41 -13.22 -0.50
CA THR A 146 1.04 -14.48 -0.87
C THR A 146 0.42 -15.63 -0.09
N THR A 147 0.37 -16.80 -0.67
CA THR A 147 -0.14 -18.00 0.00
C THR A 147 1.03 -18.90 0.39
N LEU A 148 1.05 -19.30 1.65
CA LEU A 148 2.00 -20.24 2.21
C LEU A 148 1.28 -21.55 2.53
N THR A 149 1.73 -22.65 1.94
CA THR A 149 1.29 -23.99 2.31
C THR A 149 2.36 -24.65 3.16
N ILE A 150 2.04 -24.96 4.40
CA ILE A 150 2.90 -25.70 5.31
C ILE A 150 2.45 -27.15 5.33
N SER A 151 3.30 -28.05 4.86
CA SER A 151 3.03 -29.47 4.85
C SER A 151 4.23 -30.25 5.41
N PRO A 152 4.02 -31.29 6.22
CA PRO A 152 5.11 -32.12 6.72
C PRO A 152 5.84 -32.87 5.60
N ASN A 153 5.26 -32.94 4.40
CA ASN A 153 5.79 -33.70 3.27
C ASN A 153 6.61 -32.86 2.28
N THR A 154 6.54 -31.51 2.35
CA THR A 154 7.21 -30.61 1.39
C THR A 154 8.58 -30.14 1.84
N GLY A 155 8.97 -30.41 3.09
CA GLY A 155 10.27 -29.95 3.61
C GLY A 155 10.33 -28.43 3.80
N GLN A 156 11.55 -27.91 3.78
CA GLN A 156 11.78 -26.45 3.77
C GLN A 156 11.50 -25.92 2.38
N ASN A 157 10.78 -24.81 2.30
CA ASN A 157 10.40 -24.21 1.03
C ASN A 157 10.43 -22.69 1.11
N CYS A 158 10.83 -22.04 0.02
CA CYS A 158 10.74 -20.60 -0.20
C CYS A 158 9.72 -20.31 -1.29
N SER A 159 9.05 -19.20 -1.21
CA SER A 159 8.21 -18.73 -2.30
C SER A 159 9.04 -18.25 -3.48
N VAL A 160 8.43 -18.28 -4.66
CA VAL A 160 8.97 -17.69 -5.88
C VAL A 160 9.29 -16.21 -5.64
N ARG A 161 10.36 -15.73 -6.25
CA ARG A 161 10.74 -14.31 -6.27
C ARG A 161 10.96 -13.83 -7.71
N PHE A 162 10.81 -12.56 -7.92
CA PHE A 162 11.10 -11.91 -9.19
C PHE A 162 12.54 -11.38 -9.21
N LEU A 163 13.29 -11.71 -10.26
CA LEU A 163 14.66 -11.20 -10.43
C LEU A 163 14.68 -9.86 -11.18
N ASN A 164 13.65 -9.60 -11.99
CA ASN A 164 13.48 -8.31 -12.66
C ASN A 164 12.51 -7.44 -11.85
N GLU A 165 12.90 -6.19 -11.65
CA GLU A 165 12.05 -5.21 -10.98
C GLU A 165 10.74 -4.99 -11.74
N PRO A 166 9.59 -4.83 -11.03
CA PRO A 166 8.29 -4.63 -11.67
C PRO A 166 8.10 -3.20 -12.20
N ILE A 167 9.08 -2.32 -12.01
CA ILE A 167 9.05 -0.93 -12.47
C ILE A 167 9.91 -0.82 -13.73
N GLN A 168 9.25 -0.70 -14.88
CA GLN A 168 9.91 -0.59 -16.19
C GLN A 168 9.21 0.49 -17.01
N ASP A 169 9.97 1.17 -17.86
CA ASP A 169 9.47 2.14 -18.80
C ASP A 169 9.12 1.48 -20.13
N ALA A 170 7.93 1.75 -20.63
CA ALA A 170 7.45 1.26 -21.91
C ALA A 170 7.28 2.42 -22.89
N CYS A 171 7.61 2.19 -24.19
CA CYS A 171 7.35 3.16 -25.23
C CYS A 171 5.91 3.08 -25.68
N ILE A 172 5.27 4.26 -25.88
CA ILE A 172 3.93 4.33 -26.47
C ILE A 172 3.95 3.82 -27.92
N PHE A 173 2.88 3.16 -28.35
CA PHE A 173 2.71 2.55 -29.68
C PHE A 173 3.72 1.46 -30.04
N GLN A 174 4.41 0.90 -29.03
CA GLN A 174 5.29 -0.26 -29.18
C GLN A 174 4.73 -1.45 -28.39
N PRO A 175 4.80 -2.67 -28.91
CA PRO A 175 4.56 -3.86 -28.11
C PRO A 175 5.54 -3.91 -26.95
N TRP A 176 5.05 -4.08 -25.74
CA TRP A 176 5.90 -4.21 -24.56
C TRP A 176 5.57 -5.53 -23.86
N ILE A 177 6.63 -6.28 -23.54
CA ILE A 177 6.52 -7.58 -22.88
C ILE A 177 7.31 -7.50 -21.59
N HIS A 178 6.60 -7.60 -20.47
CA HIS A 178 7.23 -7.72 -19.16
C HIS A 178 7.62 -9.17 -18.91
N ASN A 179 8.91 -9.39 -18.59
CA ASN A 179 9.39 -10.67 -18.09
C ASN A 179 9.84 -10.47 -16.63
N PRO A 180 9.09 -10.98 -15.65
CA PRO A 180 9.45 -10.85 -14.24
C PRO A 180 10.69 -11.68 -13.87
N ALA A 181 11.15 -12.59 -14.75
CA ALA A 181 12.21 -13.53 -14.48
C ALA A 181 11.97 -14.26 -13.14
N ALA A 182 10.80 -14.89 -13.04
CA ALA A 182 10.43 -15.64 -11.85
C ALA A 182 11.45 -16.74 -11.57
N PHE A 183 11.88 -16.86 -10.35
CA PHE A 183 12.89 -17.81 -9.89
C PHE A 183 12.44 -18.46 -8.60
N ASP A 184 12.47 -19.78 -8.57
CA ASP A 184 12.25 -20.55 -7.36
C ASP A 184 13.58 -21.01 -6.78
N PRO A 185 13.92 -20.63 -5.51
CA PRO A 185 15.20 -20.99 -4.90
C PRO A 185 15.37 -22.48 -4.64
N ASP A 186 14.28 -23.22 -4.49
CA ASP A 186 14.29 -24.65 -4.18
C ASP A 186 14.24 -25.51 -5.46
N GLY A 187 14.08 -24.87 -6.61
CA GLY A 187 14.07 -25.50 -7.92
C GLY A 187 12.71 -26.10 -8.29
N ASP A 188 11.65 -25.66 -7.66
CA ASP A 188 10.29 -26.08 -7.98
C ASP A 188 9.86 -25.57 -9.37
N SER A 189 8.97 -26.32 -10.01
CA SER A 189 8.47 -25.95 -11.33
C SER A 189 7.52 -24.76 -11.28
N LEU A 190 7.75 -23.79 -12.15
CA LEU A 190 6.92 -22.60 -12.25
C LEU A 190 5.85 -22.77 -13.33
N SER A 191 4.65 -22.22 -13.08
CA SER A 191 3.58 -22.09 -14.07
C SER A 191 3.08 -20.65 -14.11
N TYR A 192 2.70 -20.19 -15.31
CA TYR A 192 2.23 -18.82 -15.57
C TYR A 192 0.78 -18.83 -16.05
#